data_b8953d84a4b880c6b3493f3112f0bb28
#
_entry.id   b8953d84a4b880c6b3493f3112f0bb28
#
_cell.length_a   1.000
_cell.length_b   1.000
_cell.length_c   1.000
_cell.angle_alpha   90.00
_cell.angle_beta   90.00
_cell.angle_gamma   90.00
#
_symmetry.space_group_name_H-M   'P 1'
#
loop_
_entity.id
_entity.type
_entity.pdbx_description
1 polymer ?
#
loop_
_entity_poly.entity_id
_entity_poly.type
_entity_poly.pdbx_seq_one_letter_code
_entity_poly.pdbx_strand_id
1 'polypeptide(L)'
;MHYSYEAFLKDSLELAKQVECLCGVPEALVCVMRGGMTLTHFLSLHWDLREVYGINAISYDTTHRQNALKIENIPTIKERLKTILVVDEIVDSGNSLEAVLKVLQDTHPDKKFYSASLFQKTSAKYKADAFLKDAPEWIDFFWEVDLKNLKSH
;
A
#
# COMPACT_ATOMS: atom_id res chain seq x y z
N MET A 1 9.81 -13.86 9.79
CA MET A 1 10.05 -12.69 10.67
C MET A 1 8.70 -12.12 11.12
N HIS A 2 8.50 -12.03 12.43
CA HIS A 2 7.31 -11.38 12.98
C HIS A 2 7.49 -9.86 12.98
N TYR A 3 6.59 -9.16 12.31
CA TYR A 3 6.60 -7.70 12.26
C TYR A 3 5.63 -7.16 13.32
N SER A 4 6.20 -6.64 14.39
CA SER A 4 5.45 -6.23 15.58
C SER A 4 4.75 -4.88 15.42
N TYR A 5 3.74 -4.65 16.27
CA TYR A 5 3.05 -3.37 16.35
C TYR A 5 4.02 -2.22 16.68
N GLU A 6 4.96 -2.44 17.58
CA GLU A 6 5.95 -1.43 17.96
C GLU A 6 6.86 -1.04 16.79
N ALA A 7 7.34 -2.04 16.04
CA ALA A 7 8.14 -1.79 14.83
C ALA A 7 7.33 -1.04 13.78
N PHE A 8 6.07 -1.44 13.60
CA PHE A 8 5.14 -0.81 12.66
C PHE A 8 4.91 0.67 12.99
N LEU A 9 4.72 1.03 14.25
CA LEU A 9 4.52 2.44 14.64
C LEU A 9 5.74 3.29 14.27
N LYS A 10 6.93 2.82 14.63
CA LYS A 10 8.18 3.50 14.34
C LYS A 10 8.40 3.65 12.82
N ASP A 11 8.20 2.57 12.10
CA ASP A 11 8.41 2.51 10.67
C ASP A 11 7.38 3.37 9.92
N SER A 12 6.14 3.39 10.39
CA SER A 12 5.09 4.24 9.79
C SER A 12 5.44 5.72 9.89
N LEU A 13 5.99 6.15 11.02
CA LEU A 13 6.45 7.53 11.19
C LEU A 13 7.61 7.87 10.24
N GLU A 14 8.59 6.97 10.10
CA GLU A 14 9.71 7.16 9.19
C GLU A 14 9.25 7.19 7.73
N LEU A 15 8.32 6.32 7.34
CA LEU A 15 7.74 6.32 6.00
C LEU A 15 7.00 7.62 5.72
N ALA A 16 6.23 8.13 6.69
CA ALA A 16 5.53 9.40 6.57
C ALA A 16 6.51 10.55 6.27
N LYS A 17 7.65 10.58 6.96
CA LYS A 17 8.71 11.58 6.70
C LYS A 17 9.27 11.47 5.28
N GLN A 18 9.51 10.25 4.80
CA GLN A 18 9.98 10.04 3.42
C GLN A 18 8.97 10.55 2.40
N VAL A 19 7.68 10.28 2.62
CA VAL A 19 6.61 10.76 1.74
C VAL A 19 6.56 12.28 1.74
N GLU A 20 6.65 12.91 2.91
CA GLU A 20 6.65 14.37 3.03
C GLU A 20 7.82 15.01 2.27
N CYS A 21 9.00 14.38 2.29
CA CYS A 21 10.14 14.82 1.49
C CYS A 21 9.93 14.63 -0.01
N LEU A 22 9.20 13.57 -0.38
CA LEU A 22 8.95 13.22 -1.79
C LEU A 22 7.93 14.16 -2.44
N CYS A 23 6.80 14.40 -1.77
CA CYS A 23 5.66 15.11 -2.39
C CYS A 23 4.91 16.04 -1.44
N GLY A 24 5.39 16.23 -0.22
CA GLY A 24 4.63 16.92 0.82
C GLY A 24 3.55 16.01 1.42
N VAL A 25 2.68 16.57 2.24
CA VAL A 25 1.52 15.83 2.77
C VAL A 25 0.54 15.62 1.63
N PRO A 26 0.17 14.36 1.30
CA PRO A 26 -0.79 14.13 0.22
C PRO A 26 -2.17 14.66 0.56
N GLU A 27 -2.97 14.95 -0.46
CA GLU A 27 -4.34 15.43 -0.27
C GLU A 27 -5.31 14.28 0.00
N ALA A 28 -4.98 13.09 -0.48
CA ALA A 28 -5.79 11.88 -0.29
C ALA A 28 -4.93 10.64 -0.33
N LEU A 29 -5.47 9.56 0.23
CA LEU A 29 -4.84 8.24 0.22
C LEU A 29 -5.70 7.25 -0.56
N VAL A 30 -5.07 6.37 -1.30
CA VAL A 30 -5.70 5.19 -1.87
C VAL A 30 -5.04 3.95 -1.27
N CYS A 31 -5.82 3.17 -0.57
CA CYS A 31 -5.38 1.94 0.07
C CYS A 31 -5.47 0.76 -0.90
N VAL A 32 -4.38 0.05 -1.08
CA VAL A 32 -4.42 -1.23 -1.80
C VAL A 32 -4.90 -2.31 -0.84
N MET A 33 -6.13 -2.74 -1.05
CA MET A 33 -6.79 -3.68 -0.12
C MET A 33 -6.41 -5.12 -0.45
N ARG A 34 -6.30 -5.95 0.56
CA ARG A 34 -6.50 -5.66 1.99
C ARG A 34 -5.22 -5.24 2.71
N GLY A 35 -4.05 -5.67 2.21
CA GLY A 35 -2.78 -5.56 2.92
C GLY A 35 -2.41 -4.14 3.35
N GLY A 36 -2.74 -3.15 2.54
CA GLY A 36 -2.43 -1.75 2.83
C GLY A 36 -3.35 -1.06 3.84
N MET A 37 -4.39 -1.74 4.33
CA MET A 37 -5.43 -1.09 5.15
C MET A 37 -4.91 -0.57 6.48
N THR A 38 -4.13 -1.37 7.19
CA THR A 38 -3.63 -0.97 8.51
C THR A 38 -2.72 0.25 8.41
N LEU A 39 -1.76 0.22 7.50
CA LEU A 39 -0.85 1.35 7.27
C LEU A 39 -1.61 2.60 6.82
N THR A 40 -2.54 2.45 5.90
CA THR A 40 -3.32 3.58 5.38
C THR A 40 -4.11 4.26 6.50
N HIS A 41 -4.74 3.48 7.38
CA HIS A 41 -5.48 4.05 8.51
C HIS A 41 -4.56 4.89 9.39
N PHE A 42 -3.39 4.35 9.77
CA PHE A 42 -2.46 5.08 10.64
C PHE A 42 -1.92 6.35 9.97
N LEU A 43 -1.58 6.28 8.69
CA LEU A 43 -1.13 7.47 7.94
C LEU A 43 -2.24 8.52 7.85
N SER A 44 -3.49 8.11 7.66
CA SER A 44 -4.62 9.04 7.60
C SER A 44 -4.82 9.79 8.92
N LEU A 45 -4.62 9.11 10.04
CA LEU A 45 -4.70 9.73 11.37
C LEU A 45 -3.50 10.66 11.61
N HIS A 46 -2.31 10.24 11.19
CA HIS A 46 -1.09 11.03 11.36
C HIS A 46 -1.17 12.38 10.62
N TRP A 47 -1.70 12.36 9.39
CA TRP A 47 -1.85 13.57 8.57
C TRP A 47 -3.21 14.25 8.71
N ASP A 48 -4.10 13.70 9.54
CA ASP A 48 -5.49 14.17 9.71
C ASP A 48 -6.23 14.26 8.36
N LEU A 49 -6.12 13.21 7.55
CA LEU A 49 -6.76 13.09 6.26
C LEU A 49 -8.04 12.26 6.36
N ARG A 50 -9.15 12.82 5.91
CA ARG A 50 -10.43 12.08 5.81
C ARG A 50 -10.67 11.53 4.41
N GLU A 51 -9.96 12.03 3.42
CA GLU A 51 -10.07 11.61 2.03
C GLU A 51 -9.26 10.34 1.79
N VAL A 52 -9.87 9.21 2.14
CA VAL A 52 -9.26 7.87 2.04
C VAL A 52 -10.16 7.01 1.16
N TYR A 53 -9.56 6.42 0.13
CA TYR A 53 -10.22 5.56 -0.83
C TYR A 53 -9.58 4.18 -0.80
N GLY A 54 -10.28 3.18 -1.34
CA GLY A 54 -9.77 1.82 -1.44
C GLY A 54 -9.84 1.29 -2.86
N ILE A 55 -8.91 0.42 -3.21
CA ILE A 55 -8.89 -0.31 -4.46
C ILE A 55 -8.45 -1.75 -4.18
N ASN A 56 -9.08 -2.73 -4.83
CA ASN A 56 -8.70 -4.14 -4.66
C ASN A 56 -7.80 -4.59 -5.79
N ALA A 57 -6.66 -5.16 -5.42
CA ALA A 57 -5.77 -5.86 -6.34
C ALA A 57 -5.74 -7.34 -5.91
N ILE A 58 -6.34 -8.20 -6.71
CA ILE A 58 -6.54 -9.60 -6.37
C ILE A 58 -5.75 -10.46 -7.35
N SER A 59 -4.80 -11.22 -6.82
CA SER A 59 -4.08 -12.23 -7.60
C SER A 59 -4.79 -13.57 -7.46
N TYR A 60 -5.18 -14.16 -8.59
CA TYR A 60 -5.70 -15.51 -8.62
C TYR A 60 -4.56 -16.45 -9.00
N ASP A 61 -4.20 -17.33 -8.06
CA ASP A 61 -3.27 -18.41 -8.34
C ASP A 61 -4.02 -19.57 -8.97
N THR A 62 -3.88 -19.71 -10.27
CA THR A 62 -4.33 -20.91 -10.97
C THR A 62 -3.09 -21.77 -11.23
N THR A 63 -3.08 -22.97 -10.68
CA THR A 63 -1.96 -23.91 -10.64
C THR A 63 -1.29 -24.22 -12.01
N HIS A 64 -1.83 -23.75 -13.12
CA HIS A 64 -1.34 -24.04 -14.48
C HIS A 64 -1.31 -22.80 -15.39
N ARG A 65 -1.54 -21.59 -14.86
CA ARG A 65 -1.55 -20.34 -15.65
C ARG A 65 -0.79 -19.25 -14.92
N GLN A 66 -0.28 -18.29 -15.66
CA GLN A 66 0.25 -17.05 -15.07
C GLN A 66 -0.80 -16.44 -14.17
N ASN A 67 -0.37 -15.94 -13.00
CA ASN A 67 -1.22 -15.25 -12.05
C ASN A 67 -2.07 -14.18 -12.77
N ALA A 68 -3.37 -14.39 -12.80
CA ALA A 68 -4.29 -13.39 -13.30
C ALA A 68 -4.52 -12.34 -12.20
N LEU A 69 -4.14 -11.11 -12.49
CA LEU A 69 -4.39 -9.99 -11.60
C LEU A 69 -5.70 -9.32 -11.98
N LYS A 70 -6.59 -9.14 -11.01
CA LYS A 70 -7.85 -8.44 -11.19
C LYS A 70 -7.90 -7.20 -10.31
N ILE A 71 -8.20 -6.05 -10.91
CA ILE A 71 -8.42 -4.80 -10.19
C ILE A 71 -9.91 -4.55 -10.06
N GLU A 72 -10.38 -4.35 -8.83
CA GLU A 72 -11.80 -4.11 -8.53
C GLU A 72 -11.95 -2.89 -7.62
N ASN A 73 -13.17 -2.35 -7.56
CA ASN A 73 -13.51 -1.20 -6.73
C ASN A 73 -12.64 0.02 -7.02
N ILE A 74 -12.51 0.36 -8.31
CA ILE A 74 -11.75 1.54 -8.73
C ILE A 74 -12.46 2.79 -8.18
N PRO A 75 -11.82 3.59 -7.32
CA PRO A 75 -12.49 4.70 -6.67
C PRO A 75 -12.72 5.88 -7.62
N THR A 76 -13.83 6.58 -7.40
CA THR A 76 -14.08 7.89 -7.99
C THR A 76 -13.55 8.94 -7.01
N ILE A 77 -12.37 9.48 -7.30
CA ILE A 77 -11.71 10.45 -6.43
C ILE A 77 -12.22 11.86 -6.75
N LYS A 78 -12.52 12.64 -5.71
CA LYS A 78 -13.02 14.02 -5.86
C LYS A 78 -12.09 14.83 -6.76
N GLU A 79 -12.67 15.61 -7.66
CA GLU A 79 -11.94 16.36 -8.68
C GLU A 79 -10.91 17.33 -8.08
N ARG A 80 -11.23 17.97 -6.95
CA ARG A 80 -10.36 18.95 -6.29
C ARG A 80 -9.06 18.35 -5.71
N LEU A 81 -9.02 17.05 -5.52
CA LEU A 81 -7.85 16.36 -4.95
C LEU A 81 -6.87 16.03 -6.06
N LYS A 82 -5.66 16.58 -5.99
CA LYS A 82 -4.66 16.47 -7.07
C LYS A 82 -3.47 15.60 -6.73
N THR A 83 -3.00 15.59 -5.49
CA THR A 83 -1.85 14.81 -5.05
C THR A 83 -2.32 13.64 -4.20
N ILE A 84 -2.14 12.44 -4.72
CA ILE A 84 -2.70 11.21 -4.15
C ILE A 84 -1.58 10.23 -3.85
N LEU A 85 -1.59 9.66 -2.64
CA LEU A 85 -0.65 8.60 -2.25
C LEU A 85 -1.34 7.24 -2.27
N VAL A 86 -0.78 6.33 -3.02
CA VAL A 86 -1.21 4.92 -3.06
C VAL A 86 -0.37 4.14 -2.05
N VAL A 87 -1.03 3.42 -1.14
CA VAL A 87 -0.39 2.79 0.02
C VAL A 87 -0.60 1.28 -0.01
N ASP A 88 0.49 0.55 0.12
CA ASP A 88 0.49 -0.91 0.31
C ASP A 88 1.49 -1.29 1.42
N GLU A 89 1.39 -2.49 1.99
CA GLU A 89 2.32 -2.93 3.04
C GLU A 89 3.62 -3.44 2.47
N ILE A 90 3.56 -4.10 1.32
CA ILE A 90 4.73 -4.72 0.69
C ILE A 90 4.61 -4.69 -0.83
N VAL A 91 5.74 -4.45 -1.49
CA VAL A 91 5.89 -4.62 -2.93
C VAL A 91 6.72 -5.88 -3.17
N ASP A 92 6.10 -6.92 -3.71
CA ASP A 92 6.76 -8.17 -4.05
C ASP A 92 7.38 -8.10 -5.45
N SER A 93 6.65 -8.46 -6.50
CA SER A 93 7.09 -8.26 -7.89
C SER A 93 6.89 -6.82 -8.36
N GLY A 94 5.91 -6.14 -7.78
CA GLY A 94 5.46 -4.84 -8.21
C GLY A 94 4.33 -4.87 -9.23
N ASN A 95 3.90 -6.05 -9.67
CA ASN A 95 2.84 -6.18 -10.68
C ASN A 95 1.52 -5.56 -10.21
N SER A 96 1.13 -5.81 -8.97
CA SER A 96 -0.11 -5.25 -8.42
C SER A 96 -0.04 -3.73 -8.32
N LEU A 97 1.07 -3.20 -7.82
CA LEU A 97 1.25 -1.75 -7.68
C LEU A 97 1.25 -1.06 -9.04
N GLU A 98 1.97 -1.61 -10.02
CA GLU A 98 2.02 -1.06 -11.37
C GLU A 98 0.62 -1.01 -11.99
N ALA A 99 -0.13 -2.11 -11.89
CA ALA A 99 -1.49 -2.19 -12.43
C ALA A 99 -2.45 -1.22 -11.75
N VAL A 100 -2.37 -1.09 -10.42
CA VAL A 100 -3.17 -0.13 -9.65
C VAL A 100 -2.88 1.30 -10.09
N LEU A 101 -1.60 1.68 -10.17
CA LEU A 101 -1.20 3.03 -10.57
C LEU A 101 -1.64 3.35 -12.00
N LYS A 102 -1.53 2.37 -12.90
CA LYS A 102 -1.97 2.54 -14.29
C LYS A 102 -3.47 2.80 -14.38
N VAL A 103 -4.27 1.99 -13.70
CA VAL A 103 -5.73 2.15 -13.69
C VAL A 103 -6.14 3.49 -13.08
N LEU A 104 -5.51 3.88 -11.96
CA LEU A 104 -5.81 5.16 -11.32
C LEU A 104 -5.43 6.34 -12.22
N GLN A 105 -4.27 6.30 -12.86
CA GLN A 105 -3.83 7.37 -13.74
C GLN A 105 -4.71 7.47 -14.99
N ASP A 106 -5.12 6.34 -15.56
CA ASP A 106 -6.02 6.30 -16.71
C ASP A 106 -7.42 6.83 -16.35
N THR A 107 -7.89 6.53 -15.14
CA THR A 107 -9.20 6.98 -14.65
C THR A 107 -9.18 8.46 -14.27
N HIS A 108 -8.07 8.93 -13.72
CA HIS A 108 -7.90 10.29 -13.22
C HIS A 108 -6.65 10.95 -13.82
N PRO A 109 -6.64 11.27 -15.11
CA PRO A 109 -5.43 11.71 -15.81
C PRO A 109 -4.90 13.07 -15.35
N ASP A 110 -5.70 13.86 -14.67
CA ASP A 110 -5.34 15.19 -14.14
C ASP A 110 -4.69 15.15 -12.75
N LYS A 111 -4.63 13.95 -12.13
CA LYS A 111 -4.07 13.77 -10.78
C LYS A 111 -2.66 13.23 -10.83
N LYS A 112 -1.91 13.52 -9.77
CA LYS A 112 -0.57 13.02 -9.59
C LYS A 112 -0.58 11.94 -8.50
N PHE A 113 -0.19 10.73 -8.88
CA PHE A 113 -0.15 9.58 -7.99
C PHE A 113 1.27 9.26 -7.59
N TYR A 114 1.50 9.13 -6.29
CA TYR A 114 2.72 8.63 -5.69
C TYR A 114 2.42 7.31 -4.98
N SER A 115 3.43 6.50 -4.73
CA SER A 115 3.26 5.22 -4.05
C SER A 115 4.22 5.05 -2.88
N ALA A 116 3.76 4.38 -1.84
CA ALA A 116 4.56 4.09 -0.65
C ALA A 116 4.27 2.70 -0.11
N SER A 117 5.31 2.04 0.41
CA SER A 117 5.19 0.76 1.10
C SER A 117 6.19 0.66 2.25
N LEU A 118 5.90 -0.19 3.23
CA LEU A 118 6.82 -0.47 4.33
C LEU A 118 7.99 -1.32 3.85
N PHE A 119 7.69 -2.35 3.06
CA PHE A 119 8.66 -3.31 2.56
C PHE A 119 8.63 -3.41 1.05
N GLN A 120 9.78 -3.71 0.48
CA GLN A 120 9.90 -3.95 -0.95
C GLN A 120 10.97 -4.99 -1.19
N LYS A 121 10.68 -5.99 -2.03
CA LYS A 121 11.70 -6.97 -2.42
C LYS A 121 12.72 -6.32 -3.34
N THR A 122 13.99 -6.63 -3.15
CA THR A 122 15.07 -6.15 -4.01
C THR A 122 14.89 -6.60 -5.46
N SER A 123 14.20 -7.74 -5.66
CA SER A 123 13.88 -8.30 -6.98
C SER A 123 12.66 -7.68 -7.65
N ALA A 124 11.97 -6.74 -6.98
CA ALA A 124 10.77 -6.12 -7.54
C ALA A 124 11.09 -5.42 -8.86
N LYS A 125 10.32 -5.73 -9.90
CA LYS A 125 10.47 -5.12 -11.22
C LYS A 125 9.88 -3.72 -11.27
N TYR A 126 8.81 -3.50 -10.54
CA TYR A 126 8.20 -2.18 -10.37
C TYR A 126 8.33 -1.78 -8.90
N LYS A 127 8.78 -0.57 -8.64
CA LYS A 127 9.13 -0.11 -7.29
C LYS A 127 8.23 1.03 -6.84
N ALA A 128 7.92 1.06 -5.53
CA ALA A 128 7.24 2.20 -4.94
C ALA A 128 8.14 3.43 -4.97
N ASP A 129 7.53 4.61 -5.03
CA ASP A 129 8.27 5.89 -4.98
C ASP A 129 8.97 6.09 -3.64
N ALA A 130 8.33 5.65 -2.55
CA ALA A 130 8.92 5.61 -1.22
C ALA A 130 8.72 4.21 -0.63
N PHE A 131 9.78 3.62 -0.10
CA PHE A 131 9.70 2.40 0.68
C PHE A 131 10.75 2.45 1.79
N LEU A 132 10.50 1.73 2.87
CA LEU A 132 11.34 1.86 4.04
C LEU A 132 12.42 0.78 4.14
N LYS A 133 12.07 -0.48 3.95
CA LYS A 133 12.95 -1.63 4.19
C LYS A 133 12.90 -2.65 3.08
N ASP A 134 14.04 -3.31 2.87
CA ASP A 134 14.09 -4.49 2.02
C ASP A 134 13.31 -5.63 2.67
N ALA A 135 12.46 -6.30 1.89
CA ALA A 135 11.64 -7.39 2.40
C ALA A 135 12.46 -8.67 2.52
N PRO A 136 12.44 -9.36 3.67
CA PRO A 136 12.92 -10.73 3.77
C PRO A 136 12.01 -11.68 2.98
N GLU A 137 12.38 -12.97 2.92
CA GLU A 137 11.57 -13.96 2.19
C GLU A 137 10.15 -14.08 2.73
N TRP A 138 9.99 -13.97 4.05
CA TRP A 138 8.70 -14.11 4.70
C TRP A 138 8.52 -13.09 5.83
N ILE A 139 7.34 -12.45 5.87
CA ILE A 139 6.96 -11.51 6.92
C ILE A 139 5.61 -11.93 7.48
N ASP A 140 5.55 -12.12 8.80
CA ASP A 140 4.30 -12.27 9.53
C ASP A 140 3.91 -10.94 10.12
N PHE A 141 3.05 -10.23 9.43
CA PHE A 141 2.54 -8.95 9.91
C PHE A 141 1.63 -9.15 11.12
N PHE A 142 1.77 -8.34 12.16
CA PHE A 142 0.99 -8.51 13.39
C PHE A 142 -0.52 -8.52 13.13
N TRP A 143 -0.99 -7.71 12.19
CA TRP A 143 -2.42 -7.65 11.85
C TRP A 143 -2.93 -8.92 11.15
N GLU A 144 -2.06 -9.73 10.62
CA GLU A 144 -2.44 -11.01 10.00
C GLU A 144 -2.41 -12.17 10.97
N VAL A 145 -1.41 -12.20 11.86
CA VAL A 145 -1.12 -13.40 12.66
C VAL A 145 -1.54 -13.28 14.12
N ASP A 146 -1.47 -12.11 14.73
CA ASP A 146 -1.69 -11.98 16.18
C ASP A 146 -3.12 -12.36 16.59
N LEU A 147 -4.12 -11.93 15.82
CA LEU A 147 -5.51 -12.34 16.08
C LEU A 147 -5.72 -13.84 15.90
N LYS A 148 -5.11 -14.41 14.87
CA LYS A 148 -5.19 -15.87 14.62
C LYS A 148 -4.54 -16.65 15.75
N ASN A 149 -3.40 -16.16 16.25
CA ASN A 149 -2.68 -16.81 17.34
C ASN A 149 -3.51 -16.80 18.63
N LEU A 150 -4.26 -15.73 18.90
CA LEU A 150 -5.19 -15.66 20.04
C LEU A 150 -6.32 -16.69 19.93
N LYS A 151 -6.81 -16.97 18.73
CA LYS A 151 -7.87 -17.97 18.51
C LYS A 151 -7.40 -19.40 18.77
N SER A 152 -6.10 -19.65 18.75
CA SER A 152 -5.52 -20.98 18.94
C SER A 152 -5.34 -21.35 20.40
N HIS A 153 -5.73 -20.49 21.35
CA HIS A 153 -5.58 -20.70 22.80
C HIS A 153 -6.92 -20.77 23.53
#